data_0430df74efbcc6a0626a2aa1ffa72e0f
#
_entry.id   0430df74efbcc6a0626a2aa1ffa72e0f
#
_cell.length_a   1.000
_cell.length_b   1.000
_cell.length_c   1.000
_cell.angle_alpha   90.00
_cell.angle_beta   90.00
_cell.angle_gamma   90.00
#
_symmetry.space_group_name_H-M   'P 1'
#
loop_
_entity.id
_entity.type
_entity.pdbx_description
1 polymer ?
#
loop_
_entity_poly.entity_id
_entity_poly.type
_entity_poly.pdbx_seq_one_letter_code
_entity_poly.pdbx_strand_id
1 'polypeptide(L)'
;MLRYNLSTVIFLLIAFLVQQFVPAFSGLSHARFLIVHLVFLCCAVTVTTPTMLLLAFIGGLLWDAQCYLAPIVADTEVYSHPVESLRFGYSIILFGVAGFLMQGLNPVFRQGKWQFSAILSGIAIFLYLAAEFIVISFIRGDFTITRSILRLMFYTSILTMTLSPIIFWILYQISNLFDHSLYPEAKKSKSW
;
A
#
# COMPACT_ATOMS: atom_id res chain seq x y z
N MET A 1 21.59 8.67 -4.00
CA MET A 1 20.78 7.52 -3.57
C MET A 1 20.36 7.56 -2.11
N LEU A 2 21.26 7.78 -1.14
CA LEU A 2 20.87 7.80 0.29
C LEU A 2 19.81 8.87 0.62
N ARG A 3 19.95 10.07 0.08
CA ARG A 3 19.00 11.19 0.32
C ARG A 3 17.61 10.88 -0.22
N TYR A 4 17.51 10.24 -1.40
CA TYR A 4 16.23 9.81 -1.98
C TYR A 4 15.58 8.72 -1.12
N ASN A 5 16.35 7.70 -0.68
CA ASN A 5 15.83 6.64 0.18
C ASN A 5 15.32 7.19 1.52
N LEU A 6 16.03 8.15 2.12
CA LEU A 6 15.58 8.83 3.34
C LEU A 6 14.26 9.60 3.10
N SER A 7 14.16 10.28 1.96
CA SER A 7 12.94 11.00 1.58
C SER A 7 11.74 10.08 1.39
N THR A 8 11.93 8.88 0.82
CA THR A 8 10.83 7.89 0.69
C THR A 8 10.37 7.37 2.04
N VAL A 9 11.28 7.18 3.01
CA VAL A 9 10.90 6.81 4.40
C VAL A 9 10.08 7.94 5.04
N ILE A 10 10.56 9.19 4.94
CA ILE A 10 9.83 10.34 5.49
C ILE A 10 8.44 10.46 4.83
N PHE A 11 8.36 10.25 3.52
CA PHE A 11 7.08 10.30 2.80
C PHE A 11 6.11 9.21 3.27
N LEU A 12 6.60 7.99 3.55
CA LEU A 12 5.79 6.92 4.14
C LEU A 12 5.28 7.29 5.55
N LEU A 13 6.13 7.91 6.38
CA LEU A 13 5.72 8.37 7.72
C LEU A 13 4.66 9.46 7.65
N ILE A 14 4.79 10.42 6.72
CA ILE A 14 3.79 11.46 6.49
C ILE A 14 2.46 10.82 6.01
N ALA A 15 2.53 9.85 5.09
CA ALA A 15 1.35 9.12 4.63
C ALA A 15 0.64 8.40 5.78
N PHE A 16 1.41 7.86 6.72
CA PHE A 16 0.87 7.23 7.93
C PHE A 16 0.13 8.23 8.82
N LEU A 17 0.70 9.42 9.03
CA LEU A 17 0.03 10.48 9.78
C LEU A 17 -1.26 10.94 9.08
N VAL A 18 -1.21 11.15 7.76
CA VAL A 18 -2.39 11.56 6.98
C VAL A 18 -3.48 10.48 7.03
N GLN A 19 -3.11 9.20 6.98
CA GLN A 19 -4.05 8.08 7.06
C GLN A 19 -4.96 8.14 8.28
N GLN A 20 -4.49 8.66 9.42
CA GLN A 20 -5.25 8.73 10.66
C GLN A 20 -6.41 9.73 10.61
N PHE A 21 -6.29 10.75 9.75
CA PHE A 21 -7.31 11.78 9.59
C PHE A 21 -8.37 11.44 8.54
N VAL A 22 -8.17 10.37 7.79
CA VAL A 22 -9.07 10.00 6.70
C VAL A 22 -10.17 9.07 7.21
N PRO A 23 -11.42 9.53 7.24
CA PRO A 23 -12.55 8.72 7.71
C PRO A 23 -12.93 7.63 6.70
N ALA A 24 -13.61 6.60 7.19
CA ALA A 24 -14.27 5.63 6.32
C ALA A 24 -15.57 6.21 5.75
N PHE A 25 -15.87 5.92 4.50
CA PHE A 25 -17.06 6.39 3.81
C PHE A 25 -18.23 5.43 4.09
N SER A 26 -19.13 5.82 4.97
CA SER A 26 -20.32 5.01 5.33
C SER A 26 -21.23 4.70 4.14
N GLY A 27 -21.33 5.62 3.17
CA GLY A 27 -22.14 5.45 1.95
C GLY A 27 -21.59 4.44 0.94
N LEU A 28 -20.31 4.04 1.04
CA LEU A 28 -19.63 3.10 0.14
C LEU A 28 -19.19 1.83 0.87
N SER A 29 -20.11 1.18 1.58
CA SER A 29 -19.82 -0.06 2.32
C SER A 29 -18.65 0.08 3.29
N HIS A 30 -18.48 1.22 3.94
CA HIS A 30 -17.35 1.56 4.83
C HIS A 30 -15.96 1.53 4.15
N ALA A 31 -15.90 1.71 2.83
CA ALA A 31 -14.65 1.82 2.11
C ALA A 31 -13.81 2.99 2.63
N ARG A 32 -12.49 2.80 2.66
CA ARG A 32 -11.54 3.82 3.11
C ARG A 32 -10.37 3.96 2.13
N PHE A 33 -9.73 5.11 2.12
CA PHE A 33 -8.46 5.26 1.40
C PHE A 33 -7.35 4.52 2.16
N LEU A 34 -6.57 3.72 1.45
CA LEU A 34 -5.37 3.07 1.97
C LEU A 34 -4.11 3.82 1.51
N ILE A 35 -3.93 5.05 2.02
CA ILE A 35 -2.86 5.95 1.58
C ILE A 35 -1.49 5.35 1.88
N VAL A 36 -1.30 4.76 3.06
CA VAL A 36 -0.04 4.13 3.46
C VAL A 36 0.37 3.02 2.48
N HIS A 37 -0.58 2.13 2.17
CA HIS A 37 -0.35 1.03 1.23
C HIS A 37 -0.04 1.54 -0.16
N LEU A 38 -0.78 2.55 -0.63
CA LEU A 38 -0.56 3.16 -1.94
C LEU A 38 0.81 3.81 -2.04
N VAL A 39 1.19 4.63 -1.04
CA VAL A 39 2.52 5.27 -0.99
C VAL A 39 3.62 4.22 -0.95
N PHE A 40 3.47 3.18 -0.13
CA PHE A 40 4.43 2.08 -0.08
C PHE A 40 4.60 1.39 -1.45
N LEU A 41 3.48 1.01 -2.10
CA LEU A 41 3.51 0.34 -3.41
C LEU A 41 4.15 1.22 -4.50
N CYS A 42 3.83 2.53 -4.51
CA CYS A 42 4.43 3.47 -5.44
C CYS A 42 5.95 3.66 -5.16
N CYS A 43 6.35 3.75 -3.89
CA CYS A 43 7.76 3.81 -3.51
C CYS A 43 8.50 2.52 -3.86
N ALA A 44 7.89 1.35 -3.65
CA ALA A 44 8.51 0.05 -3.92
C ALA A 44 8.99 -0.11 -5.36
N VAL A 45 8.30 0.52 -6.31
CA VAL A 45 8.69 0.51 -7.75
C VAL A 45 9.91 1.38 -8.02
N THR A 46 10.13 2.43 -7.22
CA THR A 46 11.14 3.46 -7.48
C THR A 46 12.46 3.24 -6.73
N VAL A 47 12.44 2.41 -5.69
CA VAL A 47 13.61 2.15 -4.83
C VAL A 47 14.24 0.79 -5.10
N THR A 48 15.46 0.59 -4.58
CA THR A 48 16.16 -0.70 -4.63
C THR A 48 15.54 -1.70 -3.64
N THR A 49 15.72 -3.00 -3.90
CA THR A 49 15.17 -4.09 -3.07
C THR A 49 15.48 -3.93 -1.57
N PRO A 50 16.72 -3.62 -1.12
CA PRO A 50 16.98 -3.47 0.31
C PRO A 50 16.22 -2.28 0.92
N THR A 51 16.07 -1.18 0.19
CA THR A 51 15.26 -0.04 0.66
C THR A 51 13.78 -0.38 0.69
N MET A 52 13.29 -1.14 -0.29
CA MET A 52 11.90 -1.61 -0.31
C MET A 52 11.60 -2.51 0.90
N LEU A 53 12.52 -3.42 1.26
CA LEU A 53 12.34 -4.27 2.46
C LEU A 53 12.34 -3.44 3.75
N LEU A 54 13.18 -2.42 3.84
CA LEU A 54 13.18 -1.48 4.96
C LEU A 54 11.84 -0.71 5.05
N LEU A 55 11.30 -0.23 3.92
CA LEU A 55 10.00 0.42 3.86
C LEU A 55 8.87 -0.55 4.23
N ALA A 56 8.95 -1.82 3.79
CA ALA A 56 7.99 -2.87 4.14
C ALA A 56 8.00 -3.15 5.65
N PHE A 57 9.18 -3.21 6.25
CA PHE A 57 9.33 -3.39 7.68
C PHE A 57 8.72 -2.23 8.46
N ILE A 58 9.09 -0.99 8.14
CA ILE A 58 8.58 0.21 8.80
C ILE A 58 7.06 0.34 8.60
N GLY A 59 6.59 0.23 7.36
CA GLY A 59 5.18 0.36 7.00
C GLY A 59 4.31 -0.72 7.66
N GLY A 60 4.74 -1.98 7.61
CA GLY A 60 4.03 -3.09 8.22
C GLY A 60 4.01 -3.01 9.74
N LEU A 61 5.15 -2.64 10.37
CA LEU A 61 5.24 -2.45 11.81
C LEU A 61 4.29 -1.34 12.30
N LEU A 62 4.30 -0.20 11.63
CA LEU A 62 3.44 0.94 11.98
C LEU A 62 1.96 0.60 11.76
N TRP A 63 1.65 -0.14 10.69
CA TRP A 63 0.29 -0.59 10.40
C TRP A 63 -0.23 -1.54 11.48
N ASP A 64 0.55 -2.55 11.86
CA ASP A 64 0.21 -3.46 12.94
C ASP A 64 0.04 -2.73 14.28
N ALA A 65 0.94 -1.79 14.58
CA ALA A 65 0.85 -0.98 15.80
C ALA A 65 -0.44 -0.13 15.83
N GLN A 66 -0.85 0.44 14.71
CA GLN A 66 -2.09 1.22 14.61
C GLN A 66 -3.32 0.33 14.82
N CYS A 67 -3.36 -0.83 14.21
CA CYS A 67 -4.46 -1.79 14.37
C CYS A 67 -4.55 -2.31 15.81
N TYR A 68 -3.42 -2.47 16.49
CA TYR A 68 -3.37 -2.96 17.86
C TYR A 68 -3.76 -1.90 18.90
N LEU A 69 -3.44 -0.62 18.63
CA LEU A 69 -3.73 0.51 19.52
C LEU A 69 -5.11 1.12 19.29
N ALA A 70 -5.84 0.73 18.24
CA ALA A 70 -7.20 1.18 18.03
C ALA A 70 -8.04 0.77 19.26
N PRO A 71 -8.68 1.73 19.95
CA PRO A 71 -9.50 1.39 21.11
C PRO A 71 -10.58 0.43 20.65
N ILE A 72 -10.65 -0.72 21.29
CA ILE A 72 -11.81 -1.58 21.23
C ILE A 72 -12.92 -0.75 21.91
N VAL A 73 -13.72 -0.04 21.13
CA VAL A 73 -14.99 0.48 21.62
C VAL A 73 -15.81 -0.77 21.89
N ALA A 74 -15.67 -1.26 23.10
CA ALA A 74 -16.48 -2.31 23.65
C ALA A 74 -17.87 -1.73 23.82
N ASP A 75 -18.69 -1.80 22.78
CA ASP A 75 -20.12 -1.90 22.98
C ASP A 75 -20.34 -3.18 23.77
N THR A 76 -20.68 -3.00 25.03
CA THR A 76 -20.96 -4.01 26.04
C THR A 76 -22.23 -4.78 25.69
N GLU A 77 -22.23 -5.52 24.58
CA GLU A 77 -23.20 -6.60 24.38
C GLU A 77 -22.56 -7.78 23.66
N VAL A 78 -22.17 -8.74 24.49
CA VAL A 78 -22.29 -10.18 24.25
C VAL A 78 -21.92 -10.69 22.86
N TYR A 79 -20.67 -10.50 22.41
CA TYR A 79 -20.05 -11.49 21.53
C TYR A 79 -18.55 -11.58 21.82
N SER A 80 -18.18 -12.66 22.46
CA SER A 80 -16.84 -13.08 22.82
C SER A 80 -16.04 -13.53 21.59
N HIS A 81 -15.70 -12.65 20.67
CA HIS A 81 -14.70 -12.91 19.64
C HIS A 81 -13.89 -11.66 19.32
N PRO A 82 -12.84 -11.40 20.09
CA PRO A 82 -11.91 -10.33 19.80
C PRO A 82 -10.83 -10.84 18.88
N VAL A 83 -10.99 -10.82 17.59
CA VAL A 83 -9.83 -10.83 16.66
C VAL A 83 -10.25 -10.32 15.30
N GLU A 84 -10.23 -9.03 15.14
CA GLU A 84 -10.32 -8.42 13.81
C GLU A 84 -8.98 -7.88 13.30
N SER A 85 -7.92 -8.00 14.12
CA SER A 85 -6.59 -7.58 13.74
C SER A 85 -5.67 -8.79 13.56
N LEU A 86 -4.85 -8.76 12.54
CA LEU A 86 -3.75 -9.69 12.35
C LEU A 86 -2.80 -9.62 13.58
N ARG A 87 -2.22 -10.75 13.94
CA ARG A 87 -1.15 -10.77 14.93
C ARG A 87 -0.01 -9.86 14.46
N PHE A 88 0.60 -9.17 15.41
CA PHE A 88 1.74 -8.30 15.18
C PHE A 88 2.83 -9.00 14.34
N GLY A 89 3.26 -8.37 13.25
CA GLY A 89 4.28 -8.89 12.33
C GLY A 89 3.76 -9.46 10.99
N TYR A 90 2.48 -9.84 10.89
CA TYR A 90 1.94 -10.37 9.63
C TYR A 90 1.88 -9.31 8.53
N SER A 91 1.57 -8.07 8.87
CA SER A 91 1.55 -6.98 7.88
C SER A 91 2.94 -6.73 7.30
N ILE A 92 4.01 -6.93 8.04
CA ILE A 92 5.38 -6.82 7.52
C ILE A 92 5.59 -7.79 6.36
N ILE A 93 5.15 -9.04 6.53
CA ILE A 93 5.27 -10.07 5.48
C ILE A 93 4.41 -9.69 4.27
N LEU A 94 3.16 -9.26 4.49
CA LEU A 94 2.26 -8.85 3.43
C LEU A 94 2.79 -7.65 2.64
N PHE A 95 3.33 -6.63 3.33
CA PHE A 95 4.02 -5.50 2.70
C PHE A 95 5.23 -5.97 1.89
N GLY A 96 6.05 -6.88 2.45
CA GLY A 96 7.20 -7.44 1.75
C GLY A 96 6.81 -8.15 0.46
N VAL A 97 5.82 -9.05 0.51
CA VAL A 97 5.31 -9.77 -0.67
C VAL A 97 4.74 -8.80 -1.70
N ALA A 98 3.91 -7.84 -1.28
CA ALA A 98 3.34 -6.82 -2.16
C ALA A 98 4.43 -5.95 -2.81
N GLY A 99 5.48 -5.59 -2.05
CA GLY A 99 6.63 -4.86 -2.55
C GLY A 99 7.40 -5.64 -3.62
N PHE A 100 7.64 -6.93 -3.43
CA PHE A 100 8.29 -7.79 -4.44
C PHE A 100 7.44 -7.92 -5.71
N LEU A 101 6.12 -8.09 -5.57
CA LEU A 101 5.21 -8.10 -6.73
C LEU A 101 5.30 -6.79 -7.52
N MET A 102 5.30 -5.65 -6.83
CA MET A 102 5.42 -4.34 -7.48
C MET A 102 6.79 -4.13 -8.14
N GLN A 103 7.88 -4.60 -7.54
CA GLN A 103 9.20 -4.58 -8.18
C GLN A 103 9.26 -5.42 -9.45
N GLY A 104 8.62 -6.60 -9.45
CA GLY A 104 8.48 -7.42 -10.66
C GLY A 104 7.74 -6.72 -11.80
N LEU A 105 6.83 -5.80 -11.46
CA LEU A 105 6.07 -5.00 -12.42
C LEU A 105 6.77 -3.70 -12.85
N ASN A 106 7.97 -3.40 -12.31
CA ASN A 106 8.76 -2.21 -12.65
C ASN A 106 8.90 -1.94 -14.17
N PRO A 107 9.11 -2.95 -15.07
CA PRO A 107 9.20 -2.71 -16.50
C PRO A 107 7.96 -2.05 -17.10
N VAL A 108 6.76 -2.35 -16.54
CA VAL A 108 5.49 -1.77 -17.01
C VAL A 108 5.38 -0.29 -16.59
N PHE A 109 5.82 0.02 -15.36
CA PHE A 109 5.85 1.41 -14.87
C PHE A 109 6.82 2.29 -15.69
N ARG A 110 7.93 1.72 -16.16
CA ARG A 110 8.93 2.43 -16.98
C ARG A 110 8.42 2.83 -18.37
N GLN A 111 7.30 2.29 -18.84
CA GLN A 111 6.71 2.67 -20.14
C GLN A 111 6.06 4.08 -20.11
N GLY A 112 6.05 4.75 -18.97
CA GLY A 112 5.64 6.16 -18.84
C GLY A 112 4.13 6.42 -19.00
N LYS A 113 3.31 5.40 -19.12
CA LYS A 113 1.87 5.54 -19.24
C LYS A 113 1.24 5.56 -17.84
N TRP A 114 1.04 6.75 -17.29
CA TRP A 114 0.48 6.97 -15.95
C TRP A 114 -0.84 6.23 -15.67
N GLN A 115 -1.67 6.03 -16.71
CA GLN A 115 -2.94 5.31 -16.60
C GLN A 115 -2.73 3.83 -16.22
N PHE A 116 -1.75 3.16 -16.84
CA PHE A 116 -1.41 1.78 -16.49
C PHE A 116 -0.86 1.67 -15.08
N SER A 117 -0.06 2.64 -14.66
CA SER A 117 0.48 2.68 -13.29
C SER A 117 -0.65 2.81 -12.26
N ALA A 118 -1.66 3.64 -12.54
CA ALA A 118 -2.81 3.79 -11.66
C ALA A 118 -3.65 2.50 -11.58
N ILE A 119 -3.96 1.87 -12.70
CA ILE A 119 -4.71 0.60 -12.72
C ILE A 119 -3.94 -0.50 -11.98
N LEU A 120 -2.63 -0.58 -12.23
CA LEU A 120 -1.77 -1.60 -11.61
C LEU A 120 -1.68 -1.43 -10.09
N SER A 121 -1.61 -0.19 -9.60
CA SER A 121 -1.65 0.09 -8.16
C SER A 121 -3.00 -0.30 -7.55
N GLY A 122 -4.11 -0.09 -8.24
CA GLY A 122 -5.43 -0.54 -7.81
C GLY A 122 -5.52 -2.06 -7.71
N ILE A 123 -5.02 -2.78 -8.72
CA ILE A 123 -4.97 -4.25 -8.69
C ILE A 123 -4.09 -4.73 -7.53
N ALA A 124 -2.93 -4.11 -7.32
CA ALA A 124 -2.03 -4.48 -6.23
C ALA A 124 -2.66 -4.28 -4.85
N ILE A 125 -3.43 -3.21 -4.65
CA ILE A 125 -4.19 -2.97 -3.41
C ILE A 125 -5.28 -4.02 -3.23
N PHE A 126 -6.00 -4.36 -4.30
CA PHE A 126 -7.00 -5.41 -4.23
C PHE A 126 -6.40 -6.76 -3.84
N LEU A 127 -5.26 -7.13 -4.45
CA LEU A 127 -4.52 -8.36 -4.11
C LEU A 127 -4.01 -8.34 -2.68
N TYR A 128 -3.53 -7.17 -2.20
CA TYR A 128 -3.12 -7.02 -0.81
C TYR A 128 -4.28 -7.29 0.16
N LEU A 129 -5.43 -6.66 -0.06
CA LEU A 129 -6.64 -6.87 0.76
C LEU A 129 -7.13 -8.32 0.70
N ALA A 130 -7.07 -8.94 -0.48
CA ALA A 130 -7.41 -10.35 -0.63
C ALA A 130 -6.47 -11.26 0.15
N ALA A 131 -5.15 -11.00 0.10
CA ALA A 131 -4.15 -11.74 0.86
C ALA A 131 -4.34 -11.56 2.37
N GLU A 132 -4.60 -10.34 2.82
CA GLU A 132 -4.91 -10.04 4.23
C GLU A 132 -6.15 -10.81 4.70
N PHE A 133 -7.23 -10.81 3.90
CA PHE A 133 -8.43 -11.56 4.19
C PHE A 133 -8.18 -13.08 4.26
N ILE A 134 -7.40 -13.63 3.32
CA ILE A 134 -7.06 -15.06 3.32
C ILE A 134 -6.28 -15.42 4.59
N VAL A 135 -5.30 -14.61 4.98
CA VAL A 135 -4.51 -14.85 6.19
C VAL A 135 -5.39 -14.79 7.44
N ILE A 136 -6.28 -13.80 7.55
CA ILE A 136 -7.22 -13.68 8.68
C ILE A 136 -8.15 -14.89 8.73
N SER A 137 -8.72 -15.29 7.60
CA SER A 137 -9.64 -16.44 7.50
C SER A 137 -8.94 -17.76 7.85
N PHE A 138 -7.68 -17.90 7.44
CA PHE A 138 -6.88 -19.08 7.81
C PHE A 138 -6.60 -19.15 9.31
N ILE A 139 -6.29 -18.03 9.95
CA ILE A 139 -6.03 -17.97 11.40
C ILE A 139 -7.32 -18.24 12.19
N ARG A 140 -8.47 -17.76 11.70
CA ARG A 140 -9.77 -18.01 12.34
C ARG A 140 -10.28 -19.43 12.15
N GLY A 141 -9.79 -20.15 11.15
CA GLY A 141 -10.33 -21.46 10.75
C GLY A 141 -11.72 -21.42 10.11
N ASP A 142 -12.19 -20.21 9.75
CA ASP A 142 -13.50 -19.99 9.13
C ASP A 142 -13.34 -19.19 7.83
N PHE A 143 -13.70 -19.81 6.71
CA PHE A 143 -13.50 -19.26 5.37
C PHE A 143 -14.86 -18.87 4.76
N THR A 144 -15.45 -17.81 5.28
CA THR A 144 -16.74 -17.31 4.76
C THR A 144 -16.53 -16.04 3.92
N ILE A 145 -16.65 -16.19 2.59
CA ILE A 145 -16.60 -15.06 1.66
C ILE A 145 -18.01 -14.46 1.55
N THR A 146 -18.21 -13.33 2.24
CA THR A 146 -19.47 -12.60 2.15
C THR A 146 -19.41 -11.57 1.01
N ARG A 147 -20.52 -11.36 0.31
CA ARG A 147 -20.61 -10.33 -0.76
C ARG A 147 -20.28 -8.93 -0.27
N SER A 148 -20.51 -8.61 1.00
CA SER A 148 -20.16 -7.33 1.60
C SER A 148 -18.65 -7.13 1.69
N ILE A 149 -17.89 -8.17 2.03
CA ILE A 149 -16.42 -8.13 2.09
C ILE A 149 -15.83 -7.88 0.70
N LEU A 150 -16.30 -8.59 -0.33
CA LEU A 150 -15.86 -8.36 -1.70
C LEU A 150 -16.15 -6.95 -2.19
N ARG A 151 -17.33 -6.41 -1.86
CA ARG A 151 -17.67 -5.02 -2.19
C ARG A 151 -16.75 -4.03 -1.47
N LEU A 152 -16.47 -4.25 -0.19
CA LEU A 152 -15.58 -3.42 0.59
C LEU A 152 -14.17 -3.39 -0.05
N MET A 153 -13.60 -4.55 -0.38
CA MET A 153 -12.28 -4.65 -1.03
C MET A 153 -12.25 -3.92 -2.37
N PHE A 154 -13.29 -4.13 -3.18
CA PHE A 154 -13.41 -3.54 -4.51
C PHE A 154 -13.52 -2.00 -4.45
N TYR A 155 -14.42 -1.48 -3.62
CA TYR A 155 -14.59 -0.04 -3.47
C TYR A 155 -13.35 0.63 -2.86
N THR A 156 -12.74 0.01 -1.85
CA THR A 156 -11.48 0.49 -1.24
C THR A 156 -10.35 0.55 -2.28
N SER A 157 -10.23 -0.47 -3.13
CA SER A 157 -9.23 -0.53 -4.18
C SER A 157 -9.45 0.57 -5.23
N ILE A 158 -10.68 0.73 -5.73
CA ILE A 158 -11.01 1.77 -6.71
C ILE A 158 -10.80 3.16 -6.11
N LEU A 159 -11.28 3.38 -4.89
CA LEU A 159 -11.16 4.65 -4.21
C LEU A 159 -9.67 5.03 -4.03
N THR A 160 -8.86 4.07 -3.61
CA THR A 160 -7.42 4.30 -3.42
C THR A 160 -6.69 4.48 -4.76
N MET A 161 -7.11 3.77 -5.82
CA MET A 161 -6.57 3.92 -7.17
C MET A 161 -6.69 5.36 -7.68
N THR A 162 -7.75 6.10 -7.35
CA THR A 162 -7.93 7.48 -7.79
C THR A 162 -6.87 8.44 -7.24
N LEU A 163 -6.24 8.11 -6.11
CA LEU A 163 -5.13 8.87 -5.54
C LEU A 163 -3.77 8.54 -6.16
N SER A 164 -3.66 7.42 -6.87
CA SER A 164 -2.39 6.94 -7.43
C SER A 164 -1.67 7.98 -8.31
N PRO A 165 -2.33 8.70 -9.26
CA PRO A 165 -1.65 9.69 -10.07
C PRO A 165 -1.07 10.85 -9.24
N ILE A 166 -1.73 11.24 -8.16
CA ILE A 166 -1.26 12.29 -7.26
C ILE A 166 0.01 11.83 -6.55
N ILE A 167 0.02 10.61 -6.01
CA ILE A 167 1.18 10.04 -5.32
C ILE A 167 2.37 9.89 -6.28
N PHE A 168 2.15 9.41 -7.52
CA PHE A 168 3.22 9.34 -8.52
C PHE A 168 3.76 10.72 -8.90
N TRP A 169 2.89 11.72 -9.00
CA TRP A 169 3.33 13.10 -9.27
C TRP A 169 4.21 13.63 -8.13
N ILE A 170 3.82 13.41 -6.87
CA ILE A 170 4.62 13.79 -5.70
C ILE A 170 5.98 13.07 -5.73
N LEU A 171 6.00 11.76 -5.99
CA LEU A 171 7.24 10.98 -6.10
C LEU A 171 8.15 11.49 -7.22
N TYR A 172 7.56 11.90 -8.34
CA TYR A 172 8.31 12.49 -9.44
C TYR A 172 8.96 13.82 -9.03
N GLN A 173 8.23 14.68 -8.30
CA GLN A 173 8.78 15.93 -7.77
C GLN A 173 9.93 15.67 -6.78
N ILE A 174 9.75 14.71 -5.87
CA ILE A 174 10.81 14.31 -4.93
C ILE A 174 12.03 13.79 -5.69
N SER A 175 11.83 12.97 -6.72
CA SER A 175 12.91 12.44 -7.54
C SER A 175 13.72 13.52 -8.25
N ASN A 176 13.02 14.51 -8.84
CA ASN A 176 13.66 15.64 -9.49
C ASN A 176 14.46 16.50 -8.50
N LEU A 177 13.96 16.67 -7.26
CA LEU A 177 14.64 17.43 -6.22
C LEU A 177 16.00 16.83 -5.82
N PHE A 178 16.13 15.49 -5.95
CA PHE A 178 17.33 14.75 -5.54
C PHE A 178 18.18 14.24 -6.71
N ASP A 179 17.94 14.74 -7.94
CA ASP A 179 18.64 14.31 -9.17
C ASP A 179 18.62 12.77 -9.36
N HIS A 180 17.57 12.12 -8.87
CA HIS A 180 17.41 10.70 -9.01
C HIS A 180 16.53 10.39 -10.22
N SER A 181 17.10 9.86 -11.30
CA SER A 181 16.31 9.49 -12.48
C SER A 181 15.45 8.26 -12.18
N LEU A 182 14.14 8.46 -12.01
CA LEU A 182 13.15 7.38 -11.92
C LEU A 182 13.13 6.55 -13.22
N TYR A 183 13.49 7.19 -14.33
CA TYR A 183 13.65 6.58 -15.65
C TYR A 183 15.10 6.70 -16.06
N PRO A 184 15.94 5.64 -15.97
CA PRO A 184 17.22 5.67 -16.66
C PRO A 184 16.91 5.89 -18.14
N GLU A 185 17.43 6.99 -18.70
CA GLU A 185 17.24 7.36 -20.11
C GLU A 185 17.42 6.13 -20.98
N ALA A 186 16.42 5.83 -21.82
CA ALA A 186 16.59 4.91 -22.90
C ALA A 186 17.83 5.42 -23.66
N LYS A 187 18.91 4.65 -23.57
CA LYS A 187 20.18 4.94 -24.27
C LYS A 187 19.81 5.28 -25.69
N LYS A 188 19.83 6.58 -26.04
CA LYS A 188 19.68 7.02 -27.42
C LYS A 188 20.71 6.21 -28.20
N SER A 189 20.25 5.18 -28.89
CA SER A 189 21.01 4.49 -29.89
C SER A 189 21.40 5.59 -30.90
N LYS A 190 22.66 6.05 -30.81
CA LYS A 190 23.26 6.83 -31.87
C LYS A 190 23.27 5.89 -33.07
N SER A 191 22.27 6.02 -33.95
CA SER A 191 22.37 5.52 -35.31
C SER A 191 23.54 6.22 -35.96
N TRP A 192 24.51 5.41 -36.32
CA TRP A 192 25.58 5.76 -37.27
C TRP A 192 25.00 5.74 -38.68
#